data_238bb99dbe51a0bb2e7488ffea31df40
#
_entry.id   238bb99dbe51a0bb2e7488ffea31df40
#
_cell.length_a   1.000
_cell.length_b   1.000
_cell.length_c   1.000
_cell.angle_alpha   90.00
_cell.angle_beta   90.00
_cell.angle_gamma   90.00
#
_symmetry.space_group_name_H-M   'P 1'
#
loop_
_entity.id
_entity.type
_entity.pdbx_description
1 polymer ?
#
loop_
_entity_poly.entity_id
_entity_poly.type
_entity_poly.pdbx_seq_one_letter_code
_entity_poly.pdbx_strand_id
1 'polypeptide(L)' 'MKKIYILTGANGFLGNNIIRKLEQDDDNEIRAFVLKGDSIKSLEGLKCKIYYGDVTKKETLSLIFENTDGKEVFV' A
#
# COMPACT_ATOMS: atom_id res chain seq x y z
N MET A 1 5.98 16.31 -7.56
CA MET A 1 5.54 16.06 -6.18
C MET A 1 5.30 14.58 -5.97
N LYS A 2 5.84 14.03 -4.92
CA LYS A 2 5.66 12.61 -4.62
C LYS A 2 4.25 12.34 -4.10
N LYS A 3 3.66 11.27 -4.59
CA LYS A 3 2.31 10.86 -4.18
C LYS A 3 2.38 9.53 -3.44
N ILE A 4 1.55 9.40 -2.42
CA ILE A 4 1.47 8.17 -1.64
C ILE A 4 0.09 7.56 -1.86
N TYR A 5 0.08 6.31 -2.31
CA TYR A 5 -1.15 5.55 -2.50
C TYR A 5 -1.22 4.45 -1.43
N ILE A 6 -2.27 4.47 -0.64
CA ILE A 6 -2.50 3.48 0.40
C ILE A 6 -3.64 2.57 -0.05
N LEU A 7 -3.34 1.29 -0.22
CA LEU A 7 -4.30 0.33 -0.73
C LEU A 7 -4.56 -0.76 0.29
N THR A 8 -5.82 -0.90 0.70
CA THR A 8 -6.26 -2.02 1.53
C THR A 8 -6.68 -3.17 0.62
N GLY A 9 -6.49 -4.42 1.08
CA GLY A 9 -6.79 -5.57 0.25
C GLY A 9 -5.92 -5.67 -0.99
N ALA A 10 -4.70 -5.12 -0.91
CA ALA A 10 -3.81 -4.98 -2.05
C ALA A 10 -3.35 -6.32 -2.64
N ASN A 11 -3.39 -7.38 -1.85
CA ASN A 11 -3.01 -8.72 -2.29
C ASN A 11 -4.12 -9.42 -3.09
N GLY A 12 -5.27 -8.78 -3.28
CA GLY A 12 -6.32 -9.29 -4.14
C GLY A 12 -6.07 -8.94 -5.61
N PHE A 13 -6.91 -9.48 -6.50
CA PHE A 13 -6.77 -9.30 -7.94
C PHE A 13 -6.83 -7.82 -8.35
N LEU A 14 -7.83 -7.10 -7.85
CA LEU A 14 -8.01 -5.69 -8.20
C LEU A 14 -6.85 -4.83 -7.67
N GLY A 15 -6.46 -5.05 -6.41
CA GLY A 15 -5.36 -4.31 -5.81
C GLY A 15 -4.05 -4.54 -6.55
N ASN A 16 -3.78 -5.76 -6.96
CA ASN A 16 -2.60 -6.10 -7.73
C ASN A 16 -2.54 -5.31 -9.05
N ASN A 17 -3.65 -5.24 -9.77
CA ASN A 17 -3.71 -4.52 -11.03
C ASN A 17 -3.51 -3.01 -10.84
N ILE A 18 -4.05 -2.45 -9.77
CA ILE A 18 -3.87 -1.03 -9.45
C ILE A 18 -2.39 -0.75 -9.16
N ILE A 19 -1.72 -1.59 -8.38
CA ILE A 19 -0.31 -1.41 -8.06
C ILE A 19 0.54 -1.45 -9.33
N ARG A 20 0.28 -2.41 -10.21
CA ARG A 20 1.04 -2.53 -11.46
C ARG A 20 0.95 -1.27 -12.32
N LYS A 21 -0.19 -0.63 -12.30
CA LYS A 21 -0.38 0.62 -13.03
C LYS A 21 0.32 1.78 -12.36
N LEU A 22 0.22 1.89 -11.05
CA LEU A 22 0.81 2.99 -10.29
C LEU A 22 2.33 2.93 -10.24
N GLU A 23 2.93 1.74 -10.23
CA GLU A 23 4.38 1.61 -10.12
C GLU A 23 5.14 2.11 -11.34
N GLN A 24 4.44 2.37 -12.43
CA GLN A 24 5.06 2.89 -13.64
C GLN A 24 5.57 4.31 -13.48
N ASP A 25 5.07 5.05 -12.49
CA ASP A 25 5.53 6.40 -12.18
C ASP A 25 6.40 6.36 -10.93
N ASP A 26 7.67 6.73 -11.06
CA ASP A 26 8.63 6.69 -9.95
C ASP A 26 8.30 7.67 -8.83
N ASP A 27 7.46 8.68 -9.10
CA ASP A 27 7.01 9.61 -8.06
C ASP A 27 5.94 9.02 -7.15
N ASN A 28 5.38 7.87 -7.53
CA ASN A 28 4.38 7.21 -6.72
C ASN A 28 5.02 6.31 -5.66
N GLU A 29 4.66 6.54 -4.42
CA GLU A 29 4.97 5.62 -3.34
C GLU A 29 3.72 4.81 -3.05
N ILE A 30 3.82 3.50 -3.11
CA ILE A 30 2.68 2.61 -2.93
C ILE A 30 2.83 1.87 -1.61
N ARG A 31 1.82 2.00 -0.76
CA ARG A 31 1.78 1.31 0.53
C ARG A 31 0.62 0.32 0.51
N ALA A 32 0.97 -0.94 0.47
CA ALA A 32 0.00 -2.03 0.42
C ALA A 32 -0.30 -2.50 1.85
N PHE A 33 -1.55 -2.40 2.25
CA PHE A 33 -2.00 -2.85 3.57
C PHE A 33 -2.66 -4.22 3.42
N VAL A 34 -2.08 -5.22 4.06
CA VAL A 34 -2.59 -6.59 4.01
C VAL A 34 -2.84 -7.12 5.41
N LEU A 35 -3.81 -8.02 5.52
CA LEU A 35 -4.11 -8.66 6.79
C LEU A 35 -2.98 -9.60 7.17
N LYS A 36 -2.57 -9.55 8.42
CA LYS A 36 -1.50 -10.43 8.92
C LYS A 36 -1.90 -11.90 8.70
N GLY A 37 -1.00 -12.65 8.08
CA GLY A 37 -1.25 -14.06 7.76
C GLY A 37 -1.72 -14.32 6.35
N ASP A 38 -2.15 -13.28 5.62
CA ASP A 38 -2.56 -13.45 4.22
C ASP A 38 -1.36 -13.61 3.32
N SER A 39 -1.58 -14.27 2.18
CA SER A 39 -0.54 -14.45 1.17
C SER A 39 -0.22 -13.14 0.46
N ILE A 40 1.07 -12.87 0.26
CA ILE A 40 1.54 -11.70 -0.48
C ILE A 40 2.16 -12.08 -1.82
N LYS A 41 1.95 -13.31 -2.27
CA LYS A 41 2.56 -13.79 -3.51
C LYS A 41 2.23 -12.90 -4.71
N SER A 42 1.02 -12.38 -4.77
CA SER A 42 0.60 -11.51 -5.86
C SER A 42 1.33 -10.17 -5.88
N LEU A 43 1.97 -9.80 -4.77
CA LEU A 43 2.70 -8.54 -4.63
C LEU A 43 4.20 -8.68 -4.86
N GLU A 44 4.69 -9.91 -4.99
CA GLU A 44 6.11 -10.14 -5.24
C GLU A 44 6.54 -9.53 -6.57
N GLY A 45 7.68 -8.85 -6.55
CA GLY A 45 8.22 -8.19 -7.73
C GLY A 45 7.61 -6.83 -8.04
N LEU A 46 6.60 -6.39 -7.29
CA LEU A 46 6.00 -5.08 -7.48
C LEU A 46 6.66 -4.05 -6.57
N LYS A 47 6.72 -2.80 -7.05
CA LYS A 47 7.32 -1.70 -6.29
C LYS A 47 6.31 -1.17 -5.27
N CYS A 48 6.16 -1.86 -4.16
CA CYS A 48 5.29 -1.40 -3.08
C CYS A 48 5.86 -1.78 -1.74
N LYS A 49 5.55 -0.97 -0.74
CA LYS A 49 5.88 -1.27 0.65
C LYS A 49 4.70 -2.03 1.25
N ILE A 50 4.98 -3.12 1.94
CA ILE A 50 3.93 -3.97 2.51
C ILE A 50 3.82 -3.70 3.99
N TYR A 51 2.59 -3.37 4.43
CA TYR A 51 2.25 -3.15 5.82
C TYR A 51 1.24 -4.21 6.26
N TYR A 52 1.54 -4.88 7.33
CA TYR A 52 0.66 -5.91 7.88
C TYR A 52 -0.14 -5.35 9.04
N GLY A 53 -1.42 -5.66 9.08
CA GLY A 53 -2.26 -5.23 10.18
C GLY A 53 -3.71 -5.59 9.99
N ASP A 54 -4.55 -4.98 10.82
CA ASP A 54 -6.00 -5.21 10.80
C ASP A 54 -6.69 -3.86 10.76
N VAL A 55 -7.52 -3.63 9.74
CA VAL A 55 -8.21 -2.35 9.55
C VAL A 55 -9.15 -2.02 10.72
N THR A 56 -9.52 -3.02 11.52
CA THR A 56 -10.35 -2.80 12.71
C THR A 56 -9.55 -2.30 13.92
N LYS A 57 -8.24 -2.27 13.83
CA LYS A 57 -7.35 -1.85 14.91
C LYS A 57 -6.61 -0.57 14.53
N LYS A 58 -6.89 0.51 15.26
CA LYS A 58 -6.30 1.83 14.95
C LYS A 58 -4.78 1.83 15.02
N GLU A 59 -4.19 1.12 15.94
CA GLU A 59 -2.74 1.08 16.11
C GLU A 59 -2.02 0.49 14.91
N THR A 60 -2.65 -0.40 14.17
CA THR A 60 -2.05 -0.95 12.95
C THR A 60 -2.19 -0.01 11.77
N LEU A 61 -3.23 0.82 11.77
CA LEU A 61 -3.45 1.80 10.71
C LEU A 61 -2.49 2.97 10.81
N SER A 62 -2.11 3.38 12.03
CA SER A 62 -1.24 4.55 12.20
C SER A 62 0.10 4.40 11.49
N LEU A 63 0.64 3.19 11.43
CA LEU A 63 1.92 2.94 10.79
C LEU A 63 1.91 3.24 9.31
N ILE A 64 0.80 2.96 8.61
CA ILE A 64 0.72 3.16 7.17
C ILE A 64 0.65 4.64 6.80
N PHE A 65 0.32 5.50 7.75
CA PHE A 65 0.25 6.94 7.53
C PHE A 65 1.50 7.70 7.99
N GLU A 66 2.54 7.01 8.42
CA GLU A 66 3.77 7.64 8.84
C GLU A 66 4.53 8.24 7.65
N ASN A 67 5.28 9.33 7.93
CA ASN A 67 6.15 9.97 6.93
C ASN A 67 5.39 10.46 5.70
N THR A 68 4.22 11.05 5.91
CA THR A 68 3.40 11.60 4.82
C THR A 68 3.54 13.09 4.65
N ASP A 69 4.36 13.75 5.46
CA ASP A 69 4.52 15.20 5.45
C ASP A 69 5.01 15.71 4.10
N GLY A 70 4.31 16.72 3.57
CA GLY A 70 4.68 17.33 2.31
C GLY A 70 4.35 16.50 1.08
N LYS A 71 3.58 15.42 1.22
CA LYS A 71 3.20 14.53 0.12
C LYS A 71 1.69 14.43 0.00
N GLU A 72 1.21 14.20 -1.22
CA GLU A 72 -0.21 13.90 -1.43
C GLU A 72 -0.48 12.46 -1.06
N VAL A 73 -1.56 12.21 -0.32
CA VAL A 73 -1.95 10.88 0.13
C VAL A 73 -3.30 10.49 -0.45
N PHE A 74 -3.38 9.33 -1.08
CA PHE A 74 -4.60 8.76 -1.65
C PHE A 74 -4.88 7.41 -1.00
N VAL A 75 -6.10 7.18 -0.63
CA VAL A 75 -6.52 5.94 0.06
C VAL A 75 -7.46 5.12 -0.79
#